data_a3d75492f701ce458db9bd634097c3bb
#
_entry.id   a3d75492f701ce458db9bd634097c3bb
#
_cell.length_a   1.000
_cell.length_b   1.000
_cell.length_c   1.000
_cell.angle_alpha   90.00
_cell.angle_beta   90.00
_cell.angle_gamma   90.00
#
_symmetry.space_group_name_H-M   'P 1'
#
loop_
_entity.id
_entity.type
_entity.pdbx_description
1 polymer ?
#
loop_
_entity_poly.entity_id
_entity_poly.type
_entity_poly.pdbx_seq_one_letter_code
_entity_poly.pdbx_strand_id
1 'polypeptide(L)'
;MPWYLWTPFVFAALLIAVPPIVRGLIRYRLDDYRVQVNEVDARLPRQLETKRRVAVLGGGVAGLTAAITLARRGFEVELFESNSYLGGKLGSWKVQLAPGEDAWVSHGFHAFFANYFNLDRFLNSLGLRTGFQSIGEYVILGTDGAQVRFGKLDTTPVFNLIALARAGVYRFRDVLKAPARDLFGVFLEYDAKDTFERYDNVSFADFDRLAQLPPRLKLAFNTFARAFFSDEDKLSLAELIKSFHFYYLSQDGGLVYDFPTHDYEPAFLAPMRAELAKHHARVHLSTAVTSLAKTESGFIVNGAVFDRVVLSTDIVGARSIMTKAEGVPDEVKAHFDALTPGQRYAVLRIWIDKDVREGFPPFVITDRVKVLDAFTTYHRFEAEAQEWTKRHGGAVLELHCYAVPEDLSPEQVKQALLDEFVQFFPEAKGFTVAHEVFQLNRNFTAFHLGMNAKRPETDSGVPGLVCAGDWVKLPFPAMLLEAACASGYVAANTLLRDERLQEEPVDSVPLRGLMAGMPQPPARKVLAPKGRA
;
A
#
# COMPACT_ATOMS: atom_id res chain seq x y z
N MET A 1 -24.87 31.19 45.39
CA MET A 1 -24.07 31.68 44.27
C MET A 1 -24.92 31.56 43.01
N PRO A 2 -25.06 32.59 42.17
CA PRO A 2 -25.85 32.53 40.96
C PRO A 2 -25.29 31.47 39.99
N TRP A 3 -26.17 30.71 39.35
CA TRP A 3 -25.81 29.58 38.48
C TRP A 3 -24.85 29.95 37.33
N TYR A 4 -24.89 31.18 36.82
CA TYR A 4 -24.01 31.66 35.73
C TYR A 4 -22.53 31.78 36.14
N LEU A 5 -22.20 31.83 37.45
CA LEU A 5 -20.80 31.81 37.91
C LEU A 5 -20.15 30.41 37.79
N TRP A 6 -21.01 29.36 37.69
CA TRP A 6 -20.54 27.99 37.51
C TRP A 6 -20.38 27.62 36.04
N THR A 7 -21.01 28.39 35.12
CA THR A 7 -20.99 28.10 33.69
C THR A 7 -19.60 27.94 33.11
N PRO A 8 -18.57 28.78 33.40
CA PRO A 8 -17.22 28.59 32.90
C PRO A 8 -16.55 27.31 33.44
N PHE A 9 -16.81 26.96 34.71
CA PHE A 9 -16.26 25.75 35.33
C PHE A 9 -16.92 24.48 34.75
N VAL A 10 -18.24 24.51 34.54
CA VAL A 10 -18.94 23.41 33.89
C VAL A 10 -18.47 23.24 32.44
N PHE A 11 -18.32 24.35 31.71
CA PHE A 11 -17.80 24.32 30.35
C PHE A 11 -16.37 23.79 30.29
N ALA A 12 -15.49 24.24 31.18
CA ALA A 12 -14.12 23.74 31.29
C ALA A 12 -14.08 22.24 31.67
N ALA A 13 -14.93 21.82 32.61
CA ALA A 13 -15.05 20.41 32.98
C ALA A 13 -15.55 19.54 31.80
N LEU A 14 -16.50 20.02 31.02
CA LEU A 14 -16.97 19.35 29.80
C LEU A 14 -15.85 19.26 28.76
N LEU A 15 -15.10 20.35 28.53
CA LEU A 15 -13.96 20.35 27.61
C LEU A 15 -12.85 19.36 28.02
N ILE A 16 -12.69 19.09 29.31
CA ILE A 16 -11.71 18.14 29.83
C ILE A 16 -12.25 16.71 29.85
N ALA A 17 -13.49 16.51 30.28
CA ALA A 17 -14.08 15.18 30.49
C ALA A 17 -14.67 14.54 29.21
N VAL A 18 -15.26 15.35 28.31
CA VAL A 18 -15.90 14.83 27.10
C VAL A 18 -14.91 14.13 26.13
N PRO A 19 -13.73 14.69 25.84
CA PRO A 19 -12.79 14.03 24.92
C PRO A 19 -12.36 12.62 25.34
N PRO A 20 -11.96 12.34 26.58
CA PRO A 20 -11.61 10.97 26.99
C PRO A 20 -12.79 10.02 27.00
N ILE A 21 -14.01 10.49 27.33
CA ILE A 21 -15.24 9.68 27.24
C ILE A 21 -15.53 9.32 25.78
N VAL A 22 -15.50 10.30 24.89
CA VAL A 22 -15.73 10.06 23.45
C VAL A 22 -14.65 9.14 22.87
N ARG A 23 -13.38 9.32 23.25
CA ARG A 23 -12.31 8.37 22.86
C ARG A 23 -12.61 6.96 23.34
N GLY A 24 -13.00 6.80 24.59
CA GLY A 24 -13.37 5.49 25.15
C GLY A 24 -14.52 4.84 24.38
N LEU A 25 -15.54 5.61 24.01
CA LEU A 25 -16.69 5.14 23.22
C LEU A 25 -16.29 4.76 21.78
N ILE A 26 -15.43 5.55 21.15
CA ILE A 26 -14.91 5.24 19.80
C ILE A 26 -14.10 3.95 19.84
N ARG A 27 -13.18 3.81 20.80
CA ARG A 27 -12.37 2.60 20.98
C ARG A 27 -13.24 1.37 21.23
N TYR A 28 -14.23 1.48 22.13
CA TYR A 28 -15.17 0.40 22.40
C TYR A 28 -15.97 -0.01 21.16
N ARG A 29 -16.40 0.96 20.34
CA ARG A 29 -17.15 0.67 19.11
C ARG A 29 -16.31 0.04 18.01
N LEU A 30 -15.00 0.26 18.01
CA LEU A 30 -14.09 -0.27 17.00
C LEU A 30 -13.43 -1.59 17.40
N ASP A 31 -13.87 -2.24 18.49
CA ASP A 31 -13.41 -3.56 18.96
C ASP A 31 -11.90 -3.76 18.79
N ASP A 32 -11.10 -3.21 19.67
CA ASP A 32 -9.62 -3.28 19.64
C ASP A 32 -8.95 -2.94 18.30
N TYR A 33 -9.71 -2.40 17.32
CA TYR A 33 -9.24 -2.01 15.99
C TYR A 33 -8.64 -3.15 15.15
N ARG A 34 -8.81 -4.39 15.56
CA ARG A 34 -8.28 -5.56 14.88
C ARG A 34 -9.34 -6.67 14.86
N VAL A 35 -9.62 -7.19 13.69
CA VAL A 35 -10.61 -8.24 13.48
C VAL A 35 -9.94 -9.42 12.79
N GLN A 36 -9.97 -10.60 13.40
CA GLN A 36 -9.59 -11.81 12.72
C GLN A 36 -10.71 -12.20 11.75
N VAL A 37 -10.37 -12.36 10.46
CA VAL A 37 -11.37 -12.53 9.38
C VAL A 37 -11.54 -13.98 8.93
N ASN A 38 -10.77 -14.93 9.49
CA ASN A 38 -10.92 -16.35 9.27
C ASN A 38 -10.96 -17.12 10.59
N GLU A 39 -11.57 -18.30 10.57
CA GLU A 39 -11.53 -19.24 11.69
C GLU A 39 -10.30 -20.13 11.59
N VAL A 40 -9.58 -20.27 12.70
CA VAL A 40 -8.41 -21.15 12.81
C VAL A 40 -8.75 -22.33 13.72
N ASP A 41 -8.93 -23.51 13.14
CA ASP A 41 -9.15 -24.72 13.93
C ASP A 41 -7.82 -25.32 14.40
N ALA A 42 -7.49 -25.07 15.66
CA ALA A 42 -6.27 -25.57 16.29
C ALA A 42 -6.20 -27.11 16.43
N ARG A 43 -7.30 -27.83 16.19
CA ARG A 43 -7.33 -29.28 16.23
C ARG A 43 -6.80 -29.92 14.95
N LEU A 44 -6.77 -29.18 13.86
CA LEU A 44 -6.24 -29.66 12.58
C LEU A 44 -4.71 -29.78 12.63
N PRO A 45 -4.14 -30.76 11.90
CA PRO A 45 -2.69 -30.93 11.84
C PRO A 45 -2.02 -29.70 11.20
N ARG A 46 -0.80 -29.41 11.64
CA ARG A 46 -0.01 -28.31 11.10
C ARG A 46 0.89 -28.72 9.93
N GLN A 47 1.20 -30.00 9.80
CA GLN A 47 2.13 -30.51 8.81
C GLN A 47 1.41 -31.41 7.82
N LEU A 48 1.78 -31.28 6.57
CA LEU A 48 1.31 -32.13 5.49
C LEU A 48 1.94 -33.53 5.61
N GLU A 49 1.13 -34.58 5.57
CA GLU A 49 1.58 -35.97 5.61
C GLU A 49 2.03 -36.47 4.22
N THR A 50 1.29 -36.08 3.18
CA THR A 50 1.55 -36.47 1.80
C THR A 50 2.16 -35.30 1.03
N LYS A 51 3.31 -35.51 0.41
CA LYS A 51 3.99 -34.47 -0.36
C LYS A 51 3.08 -33.89 -1.47
N ARG A 52 3.03 -32.58 -1.55
CA ARG A 52 2.36 -31.81 -2.60
C ARG A 52 3.35 -30.81 -3.17
N ARG A 53 3.48 -30.79 -4.48
CA ARG A 53 4.31 -29.81 -5.19
C ARG A 53 3.50 -28.58 -5.51
N VAL A 54 4.00 -27.42 -5.13
CA VAL A 54 3.37 -26.12 -5.38
C VAL A 54 4.30 -25.22 -6.15
N ALA A 55 3.83 -24.72 -7.29
CA ALA A 55 4.50 -23.64 -8.01
C ALA A 55 3.99 -22.30 -7.52
N VAL A 56 4.87 -21.40 -7.06
CA VAL A 56 4.58 -20.01 -6.73
C VAL A 56 5.12 -19.14 -7.84
N LEU A 57 4.25 -18.45 -8.56
CA LEU A 57 4.58 -17.65 -9.73
C LEU A 57 4.67 -16.18 -9.33
N GLY A 58 5.90 -15.67 -9.15
CA GLY A 58 6.23 -14.32 -8.67
C GLY A 58 6.76 -14.30 -7.25
N GLY A 59 7.95 -13.71 -7.08
CA GLY A 59 8.67 -13.59 -5.81
C GLY A 59 8.44 -12.26 -5.08
N GLY A 60 7.29 -11.59 -5.29
CA GLY A 60 6.87 -10.42 -4.52
C GLY A 60 6.41 -10.77 -3.10
N VAL A 61 6.02 -9.76 -2.30
CA VAL A 61 5.58 -9.96 -0.91
C VAL A 61 4.46 -11.01 -0.79
N ALA A 62 3.48 -11.01 -1.69
CA ALA A 62 2.39 -11.98 -1.70
C ALA A 62 2.91 -13.41 -1.92
N GLY A 63 3.76 -13.60 -2.94
CA GLY A 63 4.35 -14.88 -3.26
C GLY A 63 5.29 -15.39 -2.17
N LEU A 64 6.11 -14.51 -1.58
CA LEU A 64 6.99 -14.86 -0.47
C LEU A 64 6.19 -15.27 0.79
N THR A 65 5.11 -14.56 1.09
CA THR A 65 4.22 -14.93 2.21
C THR A 65 3.60 -16.29 1.98
N ALA A 66 3.04 -16.55 0.80
CA ALA A 66 2.45 -17.85 0.48
C ALA A 66 3.51 -18.97 0.46
N ALA A 67 4.65 -18.75 -0.20
CA ALA A 67 5.73 -19.72 -0.33
C ALA A 67 6.31 -20.14 1.02
N ILE A 68 6.64 -19.18 1.90
CA ILE A 68 7.18 -19.45 3.24
C ILE A 68 6.13 -20.17 4.09
N THR A 69 4.88 -19.71 4.04
CA THR A 69 3.78 -20.37 4.78
C THR A 69 3.63 -21.82 4.36
N LEU A 70 3.52 -22.10 3.07
CA LEU A 70 3.34 -23.46 2.55
C LEU A 70 4.59 -24.34 2.80
N ALA A 71 5.80 -23.81 2.61
CA ALA A 71 7.03 -24.54 2.87
C ALA A 71 7.14 -24.94 4.36
N ARG A 72 6.80 -24.05 5.29
CA ARG A 72 6.72 -24.34 6.73
C ARG A 72 5.69 -25.42 7.08
N ARG A 73 4.70 -25.66 6.21
CA ARG A 73 3.64 -26.66 6.36
C ARG A 73 3.95 -27.97 5.64
N GLY A 74 5.15 -28.12 5.06
CA GLY A 74 5.63 -29.37 4.45
C GLY A 74 5.32 -29.53 2.96
N PHE A 75 4.83 -28.49 2.28
CA PHE A 75 4.71 -28.51 0.82
C PHE A 75 6.08 -28.42 0.15
N GLU A 76 6.25 -29.09 -0.99
CA GLU A 76 7.42 -28.93 -1.87
C GLU A 76 7.21 -27.70 -2.75
N VAL A 77 7.77 -26.57 -2.31
CA VAL A 77 7.56 -25.27 -2.97
C VAL A 77 8.66 -24.99 -3.98
N GLU A 78 8.27 -24.57 -5.19
CA GLU A 78 9.13 -23.98 -6.20
C GLU A 78 8.64 -22.59 -6.55
N LEU A 79 9.47 -21.58 -6.29
CA LEU A 79 9.16 -20.18 -6.56
C LEU A 79 9.88 -19.72 -7.82
N PHE A 80 9.13 -19.15 -8.76
CA PHE A 80 9.62 -18.62 -10.04
C PHE A 80 9.56 -17.09 -10.02
N GLU A 81 10.68 -16.44 -10.23
CA GLU A 81 10.80 -14.98 -10.31
C GLU A 81 11.54 -14.58 -11.59
N SER A 82 10.96 -13.66 -12.34
CA SER A 82 11.52 -13.17 -13.62
C SER A 82 12.76 -12.29 -13.44
N ASN A 83 12.83 -11.57 -12.32
CA ASN A 83 13.97 -10.74 -11.97
C ASN A 83 15.11 -11.57 -11.35
N SER A 84 16.30 -10.98 -11.30
CA SER A 84 17.47 -11.55 -10.60
C SER A 84 17.40 -11.36 -9.08
N TYR A 85 16.33 -10.77 -8.55
CA TYR A 85 16.12 -10.47 -7.14
C TYR A 85 14.66 -10.78 -6.72
N LEU A 86 14.43 -10.99 -5.43
CA LEU A 86 13.12 -11.18 -4.82
C LEU A 86 12.51 -9.84 -4.38
N GLY A 87 11.27 -9.89 -3.88
CA GLY A 87 10.57 -8.78 -3.26
C GLY A 87 9.54 -8.09 -4.15
N GLY A 88 9.63 -8.27 -5.48
CA GLY A 88 8.75 -7.57 -6.41
C GLY A 88 8.86 -6.05 -6.23
N LYS A 89 7.75 -5.36 -5.89
CA LYS A 89 7.76 -3.91 -5.63
C LYS A 89 8.54 -3.51 -4.36
N LEU A 90 8.76 -4.43 -3.42
CA LEU A 90 9.70 -4.28 -2.30
C LEU A 90 11.11 -4.77 -2.66
N GLY A 91 11.36 -5.10 -3.93
CA GLY A 91 12.62 -5.65 -4.42
C GLY A 91 13.76 -4.66 -4.32
N SER A 92 14.97 -5.21 -4.14
CA SER A 92 16.21 -4.47 -4.13
C SER A 92 17.29 -5.22 -4.91
N TRP A 93 18.16 -4.46 -5.58
CA TRP A 93 19.24 -4.99 -6.39
C TRP A 93 20.49 -4.11 -6.31
N LYS A 94 21.63 -4.67 -6.65
CA LYS A 94 22.89 -3.93 -6.70
C LYS A 94 23.06 -3.19 -8.02
N VAL A 95 23.59 -1.98 -7.93
CA VAL A 95 24.12 -1.20 -9.05
C VAL A 95 25.55 -0.83 -8.76
N GLN A 96 26.40 -0.85 -9.79
CA GLN A 96 27.79 -0.41 -9.68
C GLN A 96 27.85 1.12 -9.88
N LEU A 97 28.29 1.84 -8.86
CA LEU A 97 28.48 3.29 -8.92
C LEU A 97 29.83 3.64 -9.53
N ALA A 98 30.90 2.91 -9.12
CA ALA A 98 32.24 3.04 -9.63
C ALA A 98 32.95 1.67 -9.59
N PRO A 99 34.10 1.48 -10.23
CA PRO A 99 34.87 0.25 -10.11
C PRO A 99 35.16 -0.11 -8.65
N GLY A 100 34.60 -1.23 -8.18
CA GLY A 100 34.73 -1.68 -6.79
C GLY A 100 33.77 -0.99 -5.79
N GLU A 101 32.83 -0.17 -6.24
CA GLU A 101 31.83 0.46 -5.40
C GLU A 101 30.43 0.13 -5.90
N ASP A 102 29.71 -0.69 -5.12
CA ASP A 102 28.31 -1.05 -5.36
C ASP A 102 27.39 -0.32 -4.39
N ALA A 103 26.17 -0.04 -4.83
CA ALA A 103 25.08 0.39 -3.98
C ALA A 103 23.86 -0.48 -4.17
N TRP A 104 23.05 -0.61 -3.11
CA TRP A 104 21.71 -1.16 -3.20
C TRP A 104 20.73 -0.10 -3.68
N VAL A 105 19.82 -0.52 -4.55
CA VAL A 105 18.73 0.31 -5.06
C VAL A 105 17.44 -0.49 -5.01
N SER A 106 16.36 0.14 -4.59
CA SER A 106 15.03 -0.45 -4.49
C SER A 106 14.03 0.22 -5.44
N HIS A 107 12.81 -0.30 -5.49
CA HIS A 107 11.70 0.32 -6.22
C HIS A 107 11.12 1.56 -5.53
N GLY A 108 11.76 2.07 -4.51
CA GLY A 108 11.39 3.27 -3.80
C GLY A 108 11.09 3.06 -2.32
N PHE A 109 10.91 4.18 -1.63
CA PHE A 109 10.60 4.19 -0.20
C PHE A 109 9.25 3.53 0.09
N HIS A 110 9.21 2.67 1.11
CA HIS A 110 8.00 2.01 1.59
C HIS A 110 7.76 2.32 3.06
N ALA A 111 6.52 2.67 3.37
CA ALA A 111 6.03 2.88 4.72
C ALA A 111 5.40 1.60 5.28
N PHE A 112 5.74 1.24 6.50
CA PHE A 112 5.22 0.07 7.23
C PHE A 112 4.29 0.55 8.34
N PHE A 113 3.01 0.68 8.01
CA PHE A 113 2.02 1.23 8.92
C PHE A 113 1.67 0.29 10.07
N ALA A 114 1.30 0.85 11.22
CA ALA A 114 0.94 0.08 12.41
C ALA A 114 -0.26 -0.86 12.22
N ASN A 115 -1.13 -0.58 11.25
CA ASN A 115 -2.26 -1.41 10.87
C ASN A 115 -1.96 -2.46 9.79
N TYR A 116 -0.72 -2.65 9.42
CA TYR A 116 -0.28 -3.75 8.56
C TYR A 116 -0.12 -5.03 9.38
N PHE A 117 -1.22 -5.54 9.93
CA PHE A 117 -1.24 -6.62 10.93
C PHE A 117 -0.66 -7.93 10.42
N ASN A 118 -0.97 -8.29 9.17
CA ASN A 118 -0.49 -9.53 8.56
C ASN A 118 0.97 -9.42 8.18
N LEU A 119 1.39 -8.28 7.62
CA LEU A 119 2.79 -8.01 7.30
C LEU A 119 3.64 -7.94 8.56
N ASP A 120 3.17 -7.27 9.61
CA ASP A 120 3.87 -7.22 10.90
C ASP A 120 4.03 -8.62 11.51
N ARG A 121 2.97 -9.44 11.52
CA ARG A 121 3.05 -10.84 11.95
C ARG A 121 4.04 -11.63 11.10
N PHE A 122 4.03 -11.47 9.79
CA PHE A 122 4.95 -12.14 8.88
C PHE A 122 6.41 -11.79 9.20
N LEU A 123 6.73 -10.50 9.30
CA LEU A 123 8.05 -10.03 9.63
C LEU A 123 8.50 -10.48 11.04
N ASN A 124 7.62 -10.41 12.03
CA ASN A 124 7.90 -10.90 13.39
C ASN A 124 8.16 -12.41 13.42
N SER A 125 7.43 -13.21 12.62
CA SER A 125 7.64 -14.66 12.53
C SER A 125 9.02 -15.05 12.00
N LEU A 126 9.69 -14.11 11.34
CA LEU A 126 11.03 -14.23 10.76
C LEU A 126 12.09 -13.47 11.59
N GLY A 127 11.69 -12.78 12.67
CA GLY A 127 12.58 -11.95 13.49
C GLY A 127 13.06 -10.66 12.80
N LEU A 128 12.32 -10.16 11.80
CA LEU A 128 12.74 -9.05 10.93
C LEU A 128 12.27 -7.66 11.37
N ARG A 129 11.53 -7.55 12.46
CA ARG A 129 11.05 -6.23 12.98
C ARG A 129 12.09 -5.46 13.77
N THR A 130 13.26 -6.01 13.98
CA THR A 130 14.40 -5.28 14.54
C THR A 130 15.04 -4.39 13.47
N GLY A 131 15.47 -3.18 13.81
CA GLY A 131 16.10 -2.26 12.82
C GLY A 131 15.10 -1.40 12.06
N PHE A 132 13.89 -1.21 12.60
CA PHE A 132 12.95 -0.21 12.13
C PHE A 132 13.04 1.08 12.94
N GLN A 133 12.75 2.19 12.27
CA GLN A 133 12.65 3.52 12.86
C GLN A 133 11.29 4.13 12.52
N SER A 134 10.68 4.82 13.49
CA SER A 134 9.42 5.53 13.25
C SER A 134 9.66 6.86 12.56
N ILE A 135 8.74 7.26 11.66
CA ILE A 135 8.82 8.52 10.91
C ILE A 135 8.81 9.76 11.84
N GLY A 136 8.14 9.70 12.96
CA GLY A 136 8.05 10.79 13.94
C GLY A 136 7.17 11.98 13.51
N GLU A 137 7.31 12.50 12.31
CA GLU A 137 6.45 13.55 11.76
C GLU A 137 6.25 13.43 10.24
N TYR A 138 5.18 14.07 9.75
CA TYR A 138 4.90 14.26 8.32
C TYR A 138 5.09 15.71 7.93
N VAL A 139 5.57 15.93 6.70
CA VAL A 139 5.68 17.26 6.12
C VAL A 139 5.09 17.26 4.72
N ILE A 140 4.23 18.24 4.43
CA ILE A 140 3.78 18.56 3.07
C ILE A 140 4.36 19.94 2.72
N LEU A 141 5.07 20.02 1.60
CA LEU A 141 5.60 21.25 1.05
C LEU A 141 4.65 21.78 -0.02
N GLY A 142 4.12 22.98 0.19
CA GLY A 142 3.33 23.71 -0.81
C GLY A 142 4.22 24.37 -1.86
N THR A 143 3.67 24.55 -3.06
CA THR A 143 4.32 25.30 -4.17
C THR A 143 4.54 26.77 -3.85
N ASP A 144 3.80 27.31 -2.88
CA ASP A 144 3.93 28.68 -2.35
C ASP A 144 5.00 28.79 -1.24
N GLY A 145 5.76 27.72 -0.98
CA GLY A 145 6.75 27.63 0.09
C GLY A 145 6.13 27.35 1.48
N ALA A 146 4.81 27.21 1.58
CA ALA A 146 4.17 26.86 2.82
C ALA A 146 4.56 25.43 3.24
N GLN A 147 4.77 25.23 4.54
CA GLN A 147 5.02 23.93 5.13
C GLN A 147 3.86 23.56 6.04
N VAL A 148 3.27 22.41 5.82
CA VAL A 148 2.31 21.83 6.75
C VAL A 148 3.02 20.68 7.46
N ARG A 149 3.29 20.84 8.75
CA ARG A 149 3.97 19.84 9.58
C ARG A 149 2.97 19.18 10.49
N PHE A 150 2.97 17.86 10.44
CA PHE A 150 2.17 17.02 11.33
C PHE A 150 3.14 16.38 12.33
N GLY A 151 3.43 17.08 13.39
CA GLY A 151 4.22 16.54 14.51
C GLY A 151 3.49 15.37 15.19
N LYS A 152 3.55 15.27 16.51
CA LYS A 152 2.84 14.24 17.27
C LYS A 152 1.33 14.34 17.04
N LEU A 153 0.85 13.65 16.00
CA LEU A 153 -0.56 13.57 15.67
C LEU A 153 -1.31 12.78 16.76
N ASP A 154 -2.50 13.25 17.10
CA ASP A 154 -3.47 12.38 17.76
C ASP A 154 -3.92 11.35 16.72
N THR A 155 -3.59 10.09 16.93
CA THR A 155 -3.85 8.99 15.99
C THR A 155 -5.23 8.38 16.17
N THR A 156 -5.90 8.67 17.32
CA THR A 156 -7.24 8.14 17.59
C THR A 156 -8.23 8.59 16.52
N PRO A 157 -9.00 7.68 15.92
CA PRO A 157 -10.02 7.99 14.92
C PRO A 157 -10.93 9.16 15.34
N VAL A 158 -11.27 10.03 14.39
CA VAL A 158 -11.99 11.29 14.55
C VAL A 158 -11.16 12.39 15.25
N PHE A 159 -10.41 12.08 16.32
CA PHE A 159 -9.50 13.05 16.94
C PHE A 159 -8.31 13.39 16.04
N ASN A 160 -7.85 12.45 15.22
CA ASN A 160 -6.84 12.71 14.19
C ASN A 160 -7.33 13.77 13.17
N LEU A 161 -8.62 13.78 12.80
CA LEU A 161 -9.19 14.82 11.95
C LEU A 161 -9.16 16.20 12.63
N ILE A 162 -9.43 16.25 13.94
CA ILE A 162 -9.29 17.49 14.73
C ILE A 162 -7.83 17.93 14.79
N ALA A 163 -6.89 16.99 14.95
CA ALA A 163 -5.46 17.28 14.95
C ALA A 163 -5.01 17.85 13.59
N LEU A 164 -5.48 17.29 12.47
CA LEU A 164 -5.24 17.84 11.13
C LEU A 164 -5.77 19.27 10.96
N ALA A 165 -6.96 19.56 11.49
CA ALA A 165 -7.50 20.92 11.47
C ALA A 165 -6.64 21.89 12.31
N ARG A 166 -6.18 21.46 13.50
CA ARG A 166 -5.26 22.24 14.35
C ARG A 166 -3.90 22.47 13.69
N ALA A 167 -3.40 21.51 12.94
CA ALA A 167 -2.19 21.64 12.14
C ALA A 167 -2.35 22.57 10.91
N GLY A 168 -3.56 23.09 10.68
CA GLY A 168 -3.83 24.05 9.60
C GLY A 168 -4.07 23.40 8.22
N VAL A 169 -4.24 22.07 8.17
CA VAL A 169 -4.56 21.36 6.91
C VAL A 169 -5.89 21.84 6.35
N TYR A 170 -6.86 22.12 7.22
CA TYR A 170 -8.14 22.73 6.87
C TYR A 170 -8.72 23.52 8.04
N ARG A 171 -9.64 24.42 7.74
CA ARG A 171 -10.43 25.11 8.77
C ARG A 171 -11.70 24.31 9.00
N PHE A 172 -11.96 23.90 10.23
CA PHE A 172 -13.14 23.11 10.59
C PHE A 172 -14.46 23.74 10.09
N ARG A 173 -14.57 25.07 10.17
CA ARG A 173 -15.73 25.82 9.66
C ARG A 173 -15.99 25.63 8.17
N ASP A 174 -14.96 25.33 7.36
CA ASP A 174 -15.11 25.19 5.91
C ASP A 174 -15.67 23.82 5.54
N VAL A 175 -15.37 22.79 6.35
CA VAL A 175 -15.97 21.44 6.21
C VAL A 175 -17.41 21.42 6.71
N LEU A 176 -17.77 22.30 7.64
CA LEU A 176 -19.15 22.39 8.16
C LEU A 176 -20.12 23.10 7.21
N LYS A 177 -19.64 23.75 6.15
CA LYS A 177 -20.50 24.36 5.14
C LYS A 177 -21.06 23.30 4.18
N ALA A 178 -22.33 23.42 3.82
CA ALA A 178 -22.87 22.66 2.70
C ALA A 178 -22.26 23.19 1.37
N PRO A 179 -21.98 22.33 0.37
CA PRO A 179 -22.26 20.88 0.35
C PRO A 179 -21.19 20.02 1.02
N ALA A 180 -20.00 20.55 1.36
CA ALA A 180 -18.88 19.79 1.94
C ALA A 180 -19.30 18.98 3.17
N ARG A 181 -20.08 19.57 4.09
CA ARG A 181 -20.60 18.89 5.28
C ARG A 181 -21.37 17.61 4.94
N ASP A 182 -22.27 17.70 3.97
CA ASP A 182 -23.21 16.62 3.67
C ASP A 182 -22.52 15.50 2.86
N LEU A 183 -21.51 15.84 2.07
CA LEU A 183 -20.77 14.90 1.24
C LEU A 183 -19.57 14.28 1.96
N PHE A 184 -18.87 15.05 2.81
CA PHE A 184 -17.69 14.54 3.54
C PHE A 184 -17.99 13.33 4.43
N GLY A 185 -19.22 13.23 4.94
CA GLY A 185 -19.65 12.10 5.76
C GLY A 185 -19.51 10.73 5.08
N VAL A 186 -19.37 10.65 3.73
CA VAL A 186 -19.17 9.36 3.04
C VAL A 186 -17.92 8.64 3.51
N PHE A 187 -16.88 9.38 3.94
CA PHE A 187 -15.65 8.78 4.46
C PHE A 187 -15.85 8.07 5.81
N LEU A 188 -16.90 8.39 6.56
CA LEU A 188 -17.24 7.76 7.83
C LEU A 188 -18.13 6.52 7.67
N GLU A 189 -18.64 6.26 6.47
CA GLU A 189 -19.65 5.25 6.18
C GLU A 189 -19.10 4.00 5.48
N TYR A 190 -17.80 3.80 5.47
CA TYR A 190 -17.22 2.63 4.84
C TYR A 190 -17.96 1.35 5.27
N ASP A 191 -18.30 0.52 4.30
CA ASP A 191 -18.84 -0.82 4.50
C ASP A 191 -18.22 -1.71 3.43
N ALA A 192 -17.59 -2.81 3.81
CA ALA A 192 -16.86 -3.69 2.90
C ALA A 192 -17.74 -4.26 1.77
N LYS A 193 -19.06 -4.38 1.99
CA LYS A 193 -20.02 -4.87 0.99
C LYS A 193 -20.56 -3.75 0.11
N ASP A 194 -20.99 -2.63 0.72
CA ASP A 194 -21.82 -1.63 0.05
C ASP A 194 -21.02 -0.51 -0.61
N THR A 195 -19.81 -0.19 -0.10
CA THR A 195 -19.07 1.00 -0.55
C THR A 195 -18.73 0.93 -2.05
N PHE A 196 -18.29 -0.23 -2.53
CA PHE A 196 -17.93 -0.40 -3.94
C PHE A 196 -19.15 -0.42 -4.86
N GLU A 197 -20.28 -0.99 -4.44
CA GLU A 197 -21.52 -0.95 -5.22
C GLU A 197 -21.99 0.49 -5.46
N ARG A 198 -21.76 1.38 -4.49
CA ARG A 198 -22.25 2.76 -4.54
C ARG A 198 -21.28 3.72 -5.23
N TYR A 199 -19.97 3.57 -5.02
CA TYR A 199 -19.00 4.61 -5.31
C TYR A 199 -17.86 4.18 -6.24
N ASP A 200 -17.79 2.91 -6.69
CA ASP A 200 -16.69 2.45 -7.55
C ASP A 200 -16.65 3.12 -8.92
N ASN A 201 -17.80 3.62 -9.41
CA ASN A 201 -17.93 4.35 -10.67
C ASN A 201 -18.04 5.87 -10.50
N VAL A 202 -17.69 6.41 -9.33
CA VAL A 202 -17.58 7.85 -9.06
C VAL A 202 -16.11 8.19 -8.93
N SER A 203 -15.63 9.19 -9.68
CA SER A 203 -14.24 9.63 -9.55
C SER A 203 -14.04 10.55 -8.34
N PHE A 204 -12.81 10.61 -7.82
CA PHE A 204 -12.48 11.60 -6.79
C PHE A 204 -12.64 13.02 -7.32
N ALA A 205 -12.30 13.30 -8.59
CA ALA A 205 -12.53 14.61 -9.22
C ALA A 205 -14.01 15.00 -9.25
N ASP A 206 -14.92 14.06 -9.54
CA ASP A 206 -16.36 14.31 -9.49
C ASP A 206 -16.83 14.61 -8.06
N PHE A 207 -16.33 13.86 -7.09
CA PHE A 207 -16.62 14.11 -5.67
C PHE A 207 -16.14 15.49 -5.24
N ASP A 208 -14.88 15.88 -5.54
CA ASP A 208 -14.32 17.18 -5.19
C ASP A 208 -15.15 18.33 -5.77
N ARG A 209 -15.52 18.23 -7.06
CA ARG A 209 -16.37 19.21 -7.74
C ARG A 209 -17.72 19.39 -7.05
N LEU A 210 -18.34 18.28 -6.62
CA LEU A 210 -19.64 18.32 -5.94
C LEU A 210 -19.54 18.79 -4.49
N ALA A 211 -18.49 18.36 -3.78
CA ALA A 211 -18.24 18.68 -2.39
C ALA A 211 -17.68 20.09 -2.19
N GLN A 212 -17.09 20.69 -3.23
CA GLN A 212 -16.39 21.99 -3.16
C GLN A 212 -15.39 22.00 -2.00
N LEU A 213 -14.48 21.01 -1.98
CA LEU A 213 -13.52 20.89 -0.90
C LEU A 213 -12.66 22.15 -0.76
N PRO A 214 -12.36 22.60 0.48
CA PRO A 214 -11.44 23.69 0.71
C PRO A 214 -10.05 23.37 0.11
N PRO A 215 -9.34 24.35 -0.52
CA PRO A 215 -8.10 24.08 -1.27
C PRO A 215 -7.03 23.32 -0.49
N ARG A 216 -6.80 23.63 0.78
CA ARG A 216 -5.83 22.91 1.61
C ARG A 216 -6.25 21.49 1.95
N LEU A 217 -7.56 21.27 2.17
CA LEU A 217 -8.08 19.92 2.37
C LEU A 217 -7.99 19.12 1.07
N LYS A 218 -8.32 19.74 -0.05
CA LYS A 218 -8.12 19.17 -1.39
C LYS A 218 -6.66 18.75 -1.58
N LEU A 219 -5.69 19.59 -1.23
CA LEU A 219 -4.27 19.26 -1.30
C LEU A 219 -3.93 17.99 -0.50
N ALA A 220 -4.40 17.90 0.74
CA ALA A 220 -4.18 16.71 1.56
C ALA A 220 -4.79 15.44 0.94
N PHE A 221 -5.98 15.54 0.34
CA PHE A 221 -6.60 14.42 -0.39
C PHE A 221 -5.89 14.10 -1.70
N ASN A 222 -5.44 15.10 -2.45
CA ASN A 222 -4.74 14.89 -3.71
C ASN A 222 -3.40 14.20 -3.50
N THR A 223 -2.62 14.62 -2.50
CA THR A 223 -1.35 13.97 -2.17
C THR A 223 -1.57 12.52 -1.73
N PHE A 224 -2.65 12.27 -0.98
CA PHE A 224 -3.04 10.92 -0.59
C PHE A 224 -3.54 10.10 -1.79
N ALA A 225 -4.38 10.69 -2.65
CA ALA A 225 -4.91 10.04 -3.85
C ALA A 225 -3.80 9.63 -4.83
N ARG A 226 -2.80 10.48 -5.04
CA ARG A 226 -1.65 10.19 -5.91
C ARG A 226 -0.82 9.02 -5.42
N ALA A 227 -0.73 8.80 -4.09
CA ALA A 227 -0.08 7.63 -3.52
C ALA A 227 -0.72 6.29 -3.95
N PHE A 228 -1.90 6.32 -4.60
CA PHE A 228 -2.51 5.18 -5.25
C PHE A 228 -2.22 5.09 -6.76
N PHE A 229 -1.22 5.79 -7.25
CA PHE A 229 -0.75 5.74 -8.65
C PHE A 229 -1.86 6.05 -9.66
N SER A 230 -2.67 7.05 -9.35
CA SER A 230 -3.83 7.43 -10.15
C SER A 230 -4.08 8.94 -10.12
N ASP A 231 -4.45 9.50 -11.26
CA ASP A 231 -5.01 10.84 -11.35
C ASP A 231 -6.40 10.89 -10.71
N GLU A 232 -6.81 12.08 -10.30
CA GLU A 232 -8.06 12.33 -9.57
C GLU A 232 -9.32 11.96 -10.36
N ASP A 233 -9.28 12.09 -11.69
CA ASP A 233 -10.38 11.74 -12.60
C ASP A 233 -10.53 10.25 -12.84
N LYS A 234 -9.49 9.46 -12.56
CA LYS A 234 -9.46 8.01 -12.73
C LYS A 234 -9.66 7.26 -11.42
N LEU A 235 -9.24 7.85 -10.29
CA LEU A 235 -9.33 7.22 -8.98
C LEU A 235 -10.78 6.99 -8.55
N SER A 236 -11.13 5.73 -8.24
CA SER A 236 -12.44 5.36 -7.67
C SER A 236 -12.61 5.99 -6.28
N LEU A 237 -13.75 6.66 -6.06
CA LEU A 237 -14.12 7.19 -4.75
C LEU A 237 -14.27 6.05 -3.72
N ALA A 238 -14.71 4.87 -4.12
CA ALA A 238 -14.79 3.71 -3.22
C ALA A 238 -13.42 3.30 -2.68
N GLU A 239 -12.39 3.29 -3.55
CA GLU A 239 -11.01 3.01 -3.13
C GLU A 239 -10.48 4.09 -2.18
N LEU A 240 -10.81 5.35 -2.42
CA LEU A 240 -10.42 6.44 -1.54
C LEU A 240 -11.13 6.34 -0.17
N ILE A 241 -12.42 6.02 -0.15
CA ILE A 241 -13.18 5.79 1.09
C ILE A 241 -12.60 4.60 1.88
N LYS A 242 -12.31 3.48 1.21
CA LYS A 242 -11.64 2.31 1.81
C LYS A 242 -10.30 2.71 2.42
N SER A 243 -9.49 3.45 1.68
CA SER A 243 -8.16 3.89 2.12
C SER A 243 -8.25 4.82 3.32
N PHE A 244 -9.20 5.76 3.28
CA PHE A 244 -9.42 6.69 4.38
C PHE A 244 -9.90 5.96 5.65
N HIS A 245 -10.83 5.00 5.49
CA HIS A 245 -11.21 4.11 6.58
C HIS A 245 -9.99 3.36 7.13
N PHE A 246 -9.19 2.73 6.26
CA PHE A 246 -8.05 1.92 6.64
C PHE A 246 -6.99 2.71 7.42
N TYR A 247 -6.58 3.89 6.94
CA TYR A 247 -5.47 4.65 7.52
C TYR A 247 -5.90 5.66 8.60
N TYR A 248 -7.11 6.24 8.52
CA TYR A 248 -7.50 7.37 9.37
C TYR A 248 -8.55 7.03 10.42
N LEU A 249 -9.45 6.09 10.15
CA LEU A 249 -10.69 5.96 10.91
C LEU A 249 -10.89 4.62 11.61
N SER A 250 -10.13 3.60 11.25
CA SER A 250 -10.40 2.24 11.70
C SER A 250 -9.50 1.76 12.83
N GLN A 251 -8.43 2.49 13.16
CA GLN A 251 -7.56 2.07 14.27
C GLN A 251 -6.73 3.23 14.83
N ASP A 252 -6.27 3.09 16.07
CA ASP A 252 -5.35 4.01 16.72
C ASP A 252 -3.92 3.76 16.21
N GLY A 253 -3.29 4.78 15.64
CA GLY A 253 -1.95 4.66 15.07
C GLY A 253 -1.90 4.38 13.56
N GLY A 254 -3.03 4.31 12.85
CA GLY A 254 -3.05 4.02 11.40
C GLY A 254 -2.32 5.02 10.51
N LEU A 255 -2.02 6.19 11.02
CA LEU A 255 -1.21 7.22 10.33
C LEU A 255 0.28 7.13 10.66
N VAL A 256 0.65 6.35 11.66
CA VAL A 256 2.05 6.17 12.05
C VAL A 256 2.64 5.01 11.26
N TYR A 257 3.81 5.24 10.70
CA TYR A 257 4.55 4.17 10.04
C TYR A 257 6.02 4.16 10.45
N ASP A 258 6.59 2.99 10.32
CA ASP A 258 8.00 2.74 10.46
C ASP A 258 8.64 2.53 9.08
N PHE A 259 9.95 2.61 9.02
CA PHE A 259 10.76 2.25 7.86
C PHE A 259 12.05 1.56 8.33
N PRO A 260 12.62 0.64 7.53
CA PRO A 260 13.86 -0.04 7.89
C PRO A 260 15.06 0.92 7.79
N THR A 261 16.07 0.71 8.63
CA THR A 261 17.32 1.47 8.64
C THR A 261 18.40 0.89 7.74
N HIS A 262 18.09 -0.19 7.04
CA HIS A 262 18.92 -0.85 6.04
C HIS A 262 18.14 -1.03 4.74
N ASP A 263 18.84 -1.23 3.64
CA ASP A 263 18.23 -1.62 2.37
C ASP A 263 17.41 -2.92 2.52
N TYR A 264 16.41 -3.10 1.66
CA TYR A 264 15.47 -4.23 1.75
C TYR A 264 16.12 -5.60 1.53
N GLU A 265 17.22 -5.68 0.78
CA GLU A 265 17.91 -6.96 0.59
C GLU A 265 18.47 -7.50 1.91
N PRO A 266 19.34 -6.79 2.66
CA PRO A 266 19.79 -7.28 3.97
C PRO A 266 18.69 -7.30 5.02
N ALA A 267 17.75 -6.36 5.00
CA ALA A 267 16.70 -6.26 6.02
C ALA A 267 15.64 -7.37 5.91
N PHE A 268 15.28 -7.80 4.71
CA PHE A 268 14.15 -8.71 4.47
C PHE A 268 14.45 -9.85 3.51
N LEU A 269 14.96 -9.55 2.31
CA LEU A 269 14.92 -10.49 1.20
C LEU A 269 15.94 -11.63 1.37
N ALA A 270 17.14 -11.32 1.84
CA ALA A 270 18.12 -12.34 2.15
C ALA A 270 17.67 -13.28 3.28
N PRO A 271 17.12 -12.79 4.43
CA PRO A 271 16.53 -13.64 5.45
C PRO A 271 15.34 -14.48 4.97
N MET A 272 14.45 -13.92 4.14
CA MET A 272 13.30 -14.66 3.57
C MET A 272 13.78 -15.79 2.64
N ARG A 273 14.81 -15.54 1.84
CA ARG A 273 15.46 -16.56 1.00
C ARG A 273 16.10 -17.66 1.84
N ALA A 274 16.74 -17.29 2.95
CA ALA A 274 17.30 -18.26 3.90
C ALA A 274 16.22 -19.12 4.56
N GLU A 275 15.07 -18.53 4.91
CA GLU A 275 13.95 -19.30 5.47
C GLU A 275 13.36 -20.28 4.45
N LEU A 276 13.20 -19.87 3.19
CA LEU A 276 12.78 -20.78 2.10
C LEU A 276 13.76 -21.96 1.95
N ALA A 277 15.07 -21.68 1.93
CA ALA A 277 16.10 -22.71 1.83
C ALA A 277 16.09 -23.68 3.03
N LYS A 278 15.87 -23.19 4.25
CA LYS A 278 15.72 -24.00 5.47
C LYS A 278 14.59 -25.03 5.36
N HIS A 279 13.51 -24.68 4.65
CA HIS A 279 12.37 -25.55 4.39
C HIS A 279 12.44 -26.26 3.02
N HIS A 280 13.64 -26.32 2.42
CA HIS A 280 13.91 -27.00 1.14
C HIS A 280 13.11 -26.48 -0.05
N ALA A 281 12.57 -25.27 0.02
CA ALA A 281 11.95 -24.63 -1.12
C ALA A 281 13.00 -24.23 -2.17
N ARG A 282 12.68 -24.41 -3.43
CA ARG A 282 13.54 -24.02 -4.55
C ARG A 282 13.13 -22.65 -5.07
N VAL A 283 14.10 -21.77 -5.24
CA VAL A 283 13.90 -20.40 -5.77
C VAL A 283 14.62 -20.30 -7.12
N HIS A 284 13.85 -20.02 -8.17
CA HIS A 284 14.32 -19.85 -9.54
C HIS A 284 14.27 -18.36 -9.90
N LEU A 285 15.38 -17.65 -9.70
CA LEU A 285 15.54 -16.25 -10.13
C LEU A 285 15.83 -16.19 -11.64
N SER A 286 15.60 -15.03 -12.26
CA SER A 286 15.75 -14.79 -13.71
C SER A 286 14.99 -15.83 -14.54
N THR A 287 13.86 -16.32 -14.01
CA THR A 287 13.09 -17.42 -14.59
C THR A 287 11.63 -16.99 -14.74
N ALA A 288 11.32 -16.35 -15.85
CA ALA A 288 9.95 -15.99 -16.20
C ALA A 288 9.09 -17.23 -16.42
N VAL A 289 7.83 -17.19 -15.95
CA VAL A 289 6.84 -18.21 -16.31
C VAL A 289 6.27 -17.85 -17.68
N THR A 290 6.58 -18.68 -18.67
CA THR A 290 6.18 -18.49 -20.07
C THR A 290 5.06 -19.44 -20.51
N SER A 291 4.85 -20.54 -19.77
CA SER A 291 3.80 -21.51 -20.03
C SER A 291 3.13 -21.99 -18.75
N LEU A 292 1.81 -22.08 -18.78
CA LEU A 292 0.96 -22.66 -17.76
C LEU A 292 -0.11 -23.50 -18.46
N ALA A 293 -0.21 -24.76 -18.07
CA ALA A 293 -1.29 -25.65 -18.56
C ALA A 293 -1.98 -26.34 -17.39
N LYS A 294 -3.32 -26.30 -17.35
CA LYS A 294 -4.15 -27.10 -16.44
C LYS A 294 -4.32 -28.51 -17.03
N THR A 295 -4.05 -29.52 -16.22
CA THR A 295 -4.28 -30.93 -16.57
C THR A 295 -5.31 -31.56 -15.65
N GLU A 296 -5.70 -32.80 -15.88
CA GLU A 296 -6.64 -33.50 -15.01
C GLU A 296 -6.09 -33.65 -13.57
N SER A 297 -4.79 -33.90 -13.40
CA SER A 297 -4.16 -34.18 -12.10
C SER A 297 -3.44 -32.99 -11.46
N GLY A 298 -3.33 -31.85 -12.15
CA GLY A 298 -2.59 -30.70 -11.62
C GLY A 298 -2.27 -29.66 -12.69
N PHE A 299 -1.02 -29.21 -12.73
CA PHE A 299 -0.55 -28.15 -13.63
C PHE A 299 0.82 -28.49 -14.22
N ILE A 300 1.08 -27.98 -15.40
CA ILE A 300 2.42 -27.93 -16.00
C ILE A 300 2.82 -26.45 -16.04
N VAL A 301 3.94 -26.12 -15.40
CA VAL A 301 4.52 -24.77 -15.38
C VAL A 301 5.93 -24.86 -15.96
N ASN A 302 6.19 -24.18 -17.07
CA ASN A 302 7.48 -24.23 -17.76
C ASN A 302 7.99 -25.69 -18.00
N GLY A 303 7.07 -26.62 -18.30
CA GLY A 303 7.38 -28.03 -18.53
C GLY A 303 7.48 -28.91 -17.28
N ALA A 304 7.46 -28.35 -16.07
CA ALA A 304 7.46 -29.11 -14.81
C ALA A 304 6.04 -29.31 -14.25
N VAL A 305 5.80 -30.49 -13.62
CA VAL A 305 4.48 -30.87 -13.10
C VAL A 305 4.33 -30.44 -11.64
N PHE A 306 3.17 -29.85 -11.31
CA PHE A 306 2.80 -29.40 -9.96
C PHE A 306 1.36 -29.80 -9.62
N ASP A 307 1.10 -30.03 -8.33
CA ASP A 307 -0.25 -30.32 -7.83
C ASP A 307 -1.08 -29.03 -7.72
N ARG A 308 -0.44 -27.92 -7.34
CA ARG A 308 -1.06 -26.62 -7.05
C ARG A 308 -0.24 -25.48 -7.61
N VAL A 309 -0.92 -24.34 -7.85
CA VAL A 309 -0.29 -23.11 -8.31
C VAL A 309 -0.76 -21.92 -7.47
N VAL A 310 0.17 -21.06 -7.05
CA VAL A 310 -0.10 -19.72 -6.52
C VAL A 310 0.34 -18.70 -7.55
N LEU A 311 -0.61 -17.99 -8.16
CA LEU A 311 -0.36 -16.91 -9.11
C LEU A 311 -0.19 -15.60 -8.34
N SER A 312 1.05 -15.17 -8.15
CA SER A 312 1.42 -14.00 -7.33
C SER A 312 2.35 -13.01 -8.03
N THR A 313 2.35 -13.01 -9.37
CA THR A 313 3.01 -11.98 -10.16
C THR A 313 2.30 -10.63 -10.00
N ASP A 314 2.85 -9.57 -10.57
CA ASP A 314 2.10 -8.33 -10.72
C ASP A 314 0.91 -8.50 -11.69
N ILE A 315 0.07 -7.48 -11.77
CA ILE A 315 -1.16 -7.51 -12.60
C ILE A 315 -0.86 -7.74 -14.10
N VAL A 316 0.29 -7.26 -14.59
CA VAL A 316 0.71 -7.44 -15.99
C VAL A 316 1.13 -8.89 -16.23
N GLY A 317 1.92 -9.46 -15.33
CA GLY A 317 2.34 -10.85 -15.38
C GLY A 317 1.15 -11.80 -15.23
N ALA A 318 0.24 -11.56 -14.28
CA ALA A 318 -0.96 -12.36 -14.07
C ALA A 318 -1.84 -12.40 -15.33
N ARG A 319 -2.11 -11.24 -15.93
CA ARG A 319 -2.81 -11.14 -17.22
C ARG A 319 -2.10 -11.93 -18.30
N SER A 320 -0.79 -11.73 -18.49
CA SER A 320 -0.01 -12.38 -19.55
C SER A 320 0.03 -13.90 -19.42
N ILE A 321 0.13 -14.42 -18.21
CA ILE A 321 0.15 -15.88 -17.95
C ILE A 321 -1.24 -16.46 -18.17
N MET A 322 -2.28 -15.89 -17.58
CA MET A 322 -3.61 -16.48 -17.60
C MET A 322 -4.30 -16.42 -18.97
N THR A 323 -4.09 -15.36 -19.74
CA THR A 323 -4.65 -15.26 -21.10
C THR A 323 -4.08 -16.31 -22.06
N LYS A 324 -2.87 -16.81 -21.80
CA LYS A 324 -2.18 -17.83 -22.59
C LYS A 324 -2.26 -19.23 -22.00
N ALA A 325 -2.83 -19.36 -20.79
CA ALA A 325 -2.87 -20.64 -20.10
C ALA A 325 -3.70 -21.68 -20.87
N GLU A 326 -3.17 -22.89 -21.00
CA GLU A 326 -3.87 -24.01 -21.63
C GLU A 326 -4.78 -24.73 -20.63
N GLY A 327 -5.90 -25.29 -21.09
CA GLY A 327 -6.84 -26.02 -20.25
C GLY A 327 -7.59 -25.18 -19.20
N VAL A 328 -7.47 -23.83 -19.28
CA VAL A 328 -8.22 -22.88 -18.44
C VAL A 328 -9.46 -22.41 -19.21
N PRO A 329 -10.65 -22.34 -18.58
CA PRO A 329 -11.88 -21.87 -19.23
C PRO A 329 -11.73 -20.46 -19.81
N ASP A 330 -12.32 -20.22 -20.99
CA ASP A 330 -12.20 -18.94 -21.69
C ASP A 330 -12.84 -17.79 -20.91
N GLU A 331 -13.88 -18.04 -20.13
CA GLU A 331 -14.47 -17.05 -19.23
C GLU A 331 -13.49 -16.58 -18.13
N VAL A 332 -12.67 -17.49 -17.58
CA VAL A 332 -11.62 -17.14 -16.63
C VAL A 332 -10.52 -16.33 -17.34
N LYS A 333 -10.09 -16.74 -18.52
CA LYS A 333 -9.10 -15.98 -19.32
C LYS A 333 -9.60 -14.57 -19.62
N ALA A 334 -10.86 -14.41 -20.03
CA ALA A 334 -11.47 -13.11 -20.31
C ALA A 334 -11.52 -12.21 -19.07
N HIS A 335 -11.73 -12.79 -17.88
CA HIS A 335 -11.68 -12.07 -16.64
C HIS A 335 -10.28 -11.47 -16.38
N PHE A 336 -9.21 -12.27 -16.57
CA PHE A 336 -7.83 -11.77 -16.45
C PHE A 336 -7.47 -10.79 -17.57
N ASP A 337 -7.98 -10.95 -18.78
CA ASP A 337 -7.73 -10.01 -19.89
C ASP A 337 -8.33 -8.62 -19.62
N ALA A 338 -9.41 -8.54 -18.85
CA ALA A 338 -10.04 -7.29 -18.45
C ALA A 338 -9.21 -6.49 -17.40
N LEU A 339 -8.18 -7.09 -16.81
CA LEU A 339 -7.32 -6.42 -15.85
C LEU A 339 -6.41 -5.40 -16.56
N THR A 340 -6.30 -4.21 -16.00
CA THR A 340 -5.41 -3.15 -16.49
C THR A 340 -4.50 -2.65 -15.38
N PRO A 341 -3.22 -2.37 -15.64
CA PRO A 341 -2.35 -1.73 -14.68
C PRO A 341 -2.77 -0.27 -14.44
N GLY A 342 -2.32 0.30 -13.34
CA GLY A 342 -2.40 1.72 -13.02
C GLY A 342 -1.61 2.58 -13.99
N GLN A 343 -1.50 3.87 -13.68
CA GLN A 343 -0.69 4.80 -14.46
C GLN A 343 0.81 4.50 -14.31
N ARG A 344 1.61 5.08 -15.21
CA ARG A 344 3.07 5.02 -15.08
C ARG A 344 3.49 5.73 -13.79
N TYR A 345 4.52 5.22 -13.15
CA TYR A 345 5.18 5.88 -12.03
C TYR A 345 6.68 5.94 -12.27
N ALA A 346 7.33 6.94 -11.71
CA ALA A 346 8.76 7.12 -11.81
C ALA A 346 9.41 7.23 -10.42
N VAL A 347 10.59 6.64 -10.31
CA VAL A 347 11.48 6.77 -9.16
C VAL A 347 12.86 7.14 -9.68
N LEU A 348 13.42 8.23 -9.18
CA LEU A 348 14.75 8.69 -9.53
C LEU A 348 15.59 8.77 -8.25
N ARG A 349 16.51 7.82 -8.07
CA ARG A 349 17.52 7.86 -7.01
C ARG A 349 18.77 8.57 -7.54
N ILE A 350 19.26 9.54 -6.80
CA ILE A 350 20.46 10.33 -7.14
C ILE A 350 21.42 10.41 -5.97
N TRP A 351 22.70 10.38 -6.30
CA TRP A 351 23.83 10.68 -5.41
C TRP A 351 24.38 12.03 -5.85
N ILE A 352 24.33 13.03 -4.98
CA ILE A 352 24.66 14.42 -5.31
C ILE A 352 25.69 15.00 -4.34
N ASP A 353 26.42 16.01 -4.78
CA ASP A 353 27.49 16.69 -4.01
C ASP A 353 26.98 17.71 -2.99
N LYS A 354 25.66 17.95 -2.93
CA LYS A 354 25.01 18.88 -1.99
C LYS A 354 23.92 18.19 -1.20
N ASP A 355 23.73 18.58 0.06
CA ASP A 355 22.57 18.19 0.84
C ASP A 355 21.51 19.29 0.84
N VAL A 356 20.28 18.92 1.17
CA VAL A 356 19.18 19.85 1.47
C VAL A 356 19.26 20.27 2.94
N ARG A 357 18.71 21.45 3.25
CA ARG A 357 18.69 21.98 4.62
C ARG A 357 18.16 20.94 5.62
N GLU A 358 18.73 20.96 6.81
CA GLU A 358 18.30 20.11 7.92
C GLU A 358 16.85 20.42 8.36
N GLY A 359 16.25 19.50 9.14
CA GLY A 359 14.95 19.68 9.78
C GLY A 359 13.76 19.17 8.97
N PHE A 360 14.00 18.40 7.89
CA PHE A 360 12.96 17.60 7.24
C PHE A 360 13.01 16.14 7.71
N PRO A 361 11.86 15.49 7.85
CA PRO A 361 11.81 14.04 8.07
C PRO A 361 12.38 13.29 6.85
N PRO A 362 12.71 12.01 7.00
CA PRO A 362 13.26 11.20 5.91
C PRO A 362 12.40 11.19 4.64
N PHE A 363 11.09 11.26 4.77
CA PHE A 363 10.14 11.28 3.67
C PHE A 363 9.28 12.55 3.73
N VAL A 364 9.22 13.25 2.61
CA VAL A 364 8.49 14.52 2.46
C VAL A 364 7.57 14.44 1.26
N ILE A 365 6.32 14.85 1.44
CA ILE A 365 5.31 14.96 0.39
C ILE A 365 5.34 16.40 -0.17
N THR A 366 5.15 16.56 -1.46
CA THR A 366 5.10 17.87 -2.11
C THR A 366 3.72 18.13 -2.71
N ASP A 367 3.36 19.40 -2.81
CA ASP A 367 2.27 19.84 -3.69
C ASP A 367 2.80 19.88 -5.12
N ARG A 368 2.62 18.80 -5.84
CA ARG A 368 3.11 18.59 -7.20
C ARG A 368 2.92 19.85 -8.08
N VAL A 369 4.00 20.34 -8.67
CA VAL A 369 3.92 21.32 -9.77
C VAL A 369 3.56 20.59 -11.06
N LYS A 370 4.35 19.59 -11.45
CA LYS A 370 4.13 18.78 -12.66
C LYS A 370 4.29 17.30 -12.41
N VAL A 371 5.35 16.88 -11.70
CA VAL A 371 5.73 15.46 -11.54
C VAL A 371 6.16 15.07 -10.14
N LEU A 372 6.77 15.96 -9.35
CA LEU A 372 7.33 15.60 -8.05
C LEU A 372 6.24 15.48 -6.99
N ASP A 373 5.93 14.26 -6.55
CA ASP A 373 4.95 13.99 -5.50
C ASP A 373 5.56 13.86 -4.12
N ALA A 374 6.77 13.32 -4.04
CA ALA A 374 7.48 13.12 -2.79
C ALA A 374 8.99 12.99 -3.04
N PHE A 375 9.77 13.20 -1.98
CA PHE A 375 11.17 12.85 -1.99
C PHE A 375 11.61 12.21 -0.67
N THR A 376 12.67 11.42 -0.74
CA THR A 376 13.24 10.70 0.40
C THR A 376 14.72 11.06 0.55
N THR A 377 15.16 11.30 1.79
CA THR A 377 16.57 11.58 2.13
C THR A 377 17.22 10.35 2.73
N TYR A 378 17.64 9.38 1.88
CA TYR A 378 18.14 8.07 2.29
C TYR A 378 19.35 8.16 3.23
N HIS A 379 20.29 9.06 2.95
CA HIS A 379 21.49 9.27 3.77
C HIS A 379 21.20 9.70 5.21
N ARG A 380 19.96 10.02 5.57
CA ARG A 380 19.60 10.39 6.94
C ARG A 380 19.15 9.20 7.79
N PHE A 381 18.84 8.05 7.18
CA PHE A 381 18.34 6.90 7.92
C PHE A 381 18.87 5.53 7.45
N GLU A 382 19.15 5.36 6.15
CA GLU A 382 19.61 4.10 5.59
C GLU A 382 21.14 3.97 5.77
N ALA A 383 21.58 2.90 6.40
CA ALA A 383 22.97 2.70 6.76
C ALA A 383 23.91 2.71 5.55
N GLU A 384 23.49 2.10 4.45
CA GLU A 384 24.27 2.01 3.21
C GLU A 384 24.45 3.39 2.55
N ALA A 385 23.39 4.21 2.54
CA ALA A 385 23.44 5.58 2.05
C ALA A 385 24.24 6.51 2.97
N GLN A 386 24.17 6.31 4.29
CA GLN A 386 25.01 7.02 5.26
C GLN A 386 26.48 6.71 5.05
N GLU A 387 26.83 5.45 4.78
CA GLU A 387 28.21 5.04 4.52
C GLU A 387 28.77 5.70 3.26
N TRP A 388 27.97 5.79 2.19
CA TRP A 388 28.34 6.51 0.98
C TRP A 388 28.61 8.00 1.28
N THR A 389 27.68 8.66 1.98
CA THR A 389 27.80 10.09 2.32
C THR A 389 29.01 10.38 3.21
N LYS A 390 29.35 9.49 4.13
CA LYS A 390 30.58 9.63 4.94
C LYS A 390 31.85 9.61 4.10
N ARG A 391 31.87 8.83 3.01
CA ARG A 391 33.04 8.69 2.14
C ARG A 391 33.15 9.83 1.12
N HIS A 392 32.03 10.28 0.56
CA HIS A 392 32.00 11.17 -0.60
C HIS A 392 31.49 12.58 -0.26
N GLY A 393 30.82 12.78 0.87
CA GLY A 393 30.04 13.98 1.16
C GLY A 393 28.70 13.99 0.42
N GLY A 394 27.98 15.10 0.47
CA GLY A 394 26.73 15.30 -0.26
C GLY A 394 25.54 14.51 0.30
N ALA A 395 24.68 14.00 -0.57
CA ALA A 395 23.44 13.36 -0.20
C ALA A 395 23.03 12.21 -1.14
N VAL A 396 22.27 11.26 -0.63
CA VAL A 396 21.54 10.26 -1.40
C VAL A 396 20.05 10.55 -1.28
N LEU A 397 19.43 10.91 -2.40
CA LEU A 397 18.04 11.32 -2.48
C LEU A 397 17.25 10.42 -3.43
N GLU A 398 15.95 10.35 -3.22
CA GLU A 398 15.05 9.67 -4.14
C GLU A 398 13.81 10.52 -4.39
N LEU A 399 13.51 10.77 -5.65
CA LEU A 399 12.42 11.61 -6.14
C LEU A 399 11.33 10.72 -6.75
N HIS A 400 10.07 10.97 -6.39
CA HIS A 400 8.95 10.12 -6.78
C HIS A 400 7.92 10.87 -7.60
N CYS A 401 7.42 10.22 -8.66
CA CYS A 401 6.21 10.60 -9.37
C CYS A 401 5.28 9.38 -9.42
N TYR A 402 4.15 9.45 -8.73
CA TYR A 402 3.25 8.30 -8.58
C TYR A 402 2.24 8.13 -9.72
N ALA A 403 1.93 9.20 -10.45
CA ALA A 403 1.09 9.16 -11.65
C ALA A 403 1.75 10.07 -12.71
N VAL A 404 2.59 9.48 -13.54
CA VAL A 404 3.32 10.20 -14.58
C VAL A 404 2.35 10.58 -15.70
N PRO A 405 2.31 11.87 -16.11
CA PRO A 405 1.55 12.29 -17.29
C PRO A 405 1.93 11.49 -18.53
N GLU A 406 0.93 11.03 -19.27
CA GLU A 406 1.12 10.10 -20.41
C GLU A 406 1.87 10.74 -21.58
N ASP A 407 1.82 12.06 -21.72
CA ASP A 407 2.43 12.86 -22.77
C ASP A 407 3.93 13.13 -22.58
N LEU A 408 4.48 12.80 -21.40
CA LEU A 408 5.89 13.04 -21.09
C LEU A 408 6.77 11.85 -21.51
N SER A 409 7.89 12.12 -22.16
CA SER A 409 8.94 11.12 -22.38
C SER A 409 9.70 10.79 -21.07
N PRO A 410 10.40 9.66 -21.00
CA PRO A 410 11.23 9.33 -19.84
C PRO A 410 12.23 10.44 -19.47
N GLU A 411 12.88 11.04 -20.45
CA GLU A 411 13.85 12.13 -20.28
C GLU A 411 13.19 13.38 -19.74
N GLN A 412 11.99 13.71 -20.24
CA GLN A 412 11.21 14.85 -19.75
C GLN A 412 10.75 14.65 -18.30
N VAL A 413 10.35 13.43 -17.93
CA VAL A 413 9.98 13.10 -16.54
C VAL A 413 11.19 13.27 -15.63
N LYS A 414 12.35 12.70 -16.00
CA LYS A 414 13.59 12.80 -15.22
C LYS A 414 13.99 14.27 -15.04
N GLN A 415 14.03 15.04 -16.11
CA GLN A 415 14.40 16.46 -16.03
C GLN A 415 13.41 17.25 -15.16
N ALA A 416 12.12 17.04 -15.32
CA ALA A 416 11.10 17.72 -14.53
C ALA A 416 11.22 17.39 -13.03
N LEU A 417 11.53 16.15 -12.65
CA LEU A 417 11.80 15.76 -11.26
C LEU A 417 12.96 16.56 -10.66
N LEU A 418 14.06 16.71 -11.41
CA LEU A 418 15.23 17.49 -10.95
C LEU A 418 14.92 18.99 -10.85
N ASP A 419 14.21 19.53 -11.83
CA ASP A 419 13.85 20.97 -11.85
C ASP A 419 12.91 21.31 -10.69
N GLU A 420 11.87 20.49 -10.45
CA GLU A 420 10.95 20.70 -9.34
C GLU A 420 11.63 20.49 -7.99
N PHE A 421 12.56 19.53 -7.88
CA PHE A 421 13.34 19.37 -6.66
C PHE A 421 14.10 20.67 -6.31
N VAL A 422 14.77 21.31 -7.28
CA VAL A 422 15.45 22.60 -7.08
C VAL A 422 14.47 23.73 -6.76
N GLN A 423 13.24 23.68 -7.31
CA GLN A 423 12.21 24.65 -6.98
C GLN A 423 11.79 24.58 -5.50
N PHE A 424 11.64 23.36 -4.94
CA PHE A 424 11.34 23.17 -3.52
C PHE A 424 12.55 23.38 -2.60
N PHE A 425 13.76 23.15 -3.11
CA PHE A 425 15.04 23.25 -2.39
C PHE A 425 16.04 24.11 -3.15
N PRO A 426 15.84 25.46 -3.17
CA PRO A 426 16.72 26.38 -3.90
C PRO A 426 18.19 26.31 -3.44
N GLU A 427 18.45 25.89 -2.20
CA GLU A 427 19.79 25.65 -1.67
C GLU A 427 20.55 24.56 -2.40
N ALA A 428 19.87 23.60 -3.00
CA ALA A 428 20.47 22.55 -3.83
C ALA A 428 20.85 23.06 -5.24
N LYS A 429 20.48 24.29 -5.64
CA LYS A 429 20.76 24.80 -6.98
C LYS A 429 22.23 24.61 -7.35
N GLY A 430 22.46 24.07 -8.56
CA GLY A 430 23.80 23.80 -9.09
C GLY A 430 24.48 22.60 -8.40
N PHE A 431 23.70 21.64 -7.90
CA PHE A 431 24.26 20.35 -7.48
C PHE A 431 24.80 19.58 -8.69
N THR A 432 25.78 18.73 -8.43
CA THR A 432 26.31 17.78 -9.40
C THR A 432 25.79 16.39 -9.09
N VAL A 433 25.23 15.70 -10.09
CA VAL A 433 24.84 14.29 -9.95
C VAL A 433 26.06 13.42 -10.19
N ALA A 434 26.54 12.75 -9.16
CA ALA A 434 27.61 11.77 -9.26
C ALA A 434 27.10 10.46 -9.88
N HIS A 435 25.94 9.99 -9.43
CA HIS A 435 25.29 8.77 -9.92
C HIS A 435 23.77 8.96 -9.92
N GLU A 436 23.10 8.26 -10.85
CA GLU A 436 21.64 8.23 -10.91
C GLU A 436 21.12 6.84 -11.29
N VAL A 437 19.94 6.49 -10.75
CA VAL A 437 19.16 5.34 -11.21
C VAL A 437 17.72 5.81 -11.43
N PHE A 438 17.30 5.79 -12.69
CA PHE A 438 15.96 6.18 -13.09
C PHE A 438 15.12 4.96 -13.44
N GLN A 439 13.93 4.88 -12.85
CA GLN A 439 12.95 3.83 -13.09
C GLN A 439 11.65 4.46 -13.57
N LEU A 440 11.08 3.92 -14.64
CA LEU A 440 9.75 4.29 -15.14
C LEU A 440 8.98 3.02 -15.44
N ASN A 441 7.97 2.72 -14.64
CA ASN A 441 7.25 1.47 -14.68
C ASN A 441 5.73 1.67 -14.81
N ARG A 442 5.01 0.64 -15.26
CA ARG A 442 3.55 0.56 -15.34
C ARG A 442 3.08 -0.85 -14.96
N ASN A 443 3.22 -1.21 -13.72
CA ASN A 443 2.85 -2.53 -13.21
C ASN A 443 2.16 -2.50 -11.83
N PHE A 444 1.74 -1.31 -11.39
CA PHE A 444 0.91 -1.16 -10.21
C PHE A 444 -0.52 -1.58 -10.48
N THR A 445 -1.21 -2.00 -9.43
CA THR A 445 -2.65 -2.25 -9.46
C THR A 445 -3.41 -0.96 -9.73
N ALA A 446 -4.35 -0.98 -10.66
CA ALA A 446 -5.23 0.15 -10.91
C ALA A 446 -6.31 0.25 -9.82
N PHE A 447 -6.40 1.41 -9.20
CA PHE A 447 -7.50 1.81 -8.31
C PHE A 447 -8.53 2.67 -9.06
N HIS A 448 -8.67 2.39 -10.36
CA HIS A 448 -9.51 3.15 -11.28
C HIS A 448 -10.98 2.78 -11.15
N LEU A 449 -11.84 3.64 -11.72
CA LEU A 449 -13.29 3.44 -11.80
C LEU A 449 -13.64 2.04 -12.32
N GLY A 450 -14.51 1.34 -11.60
CA GLY A 450 -15.02 0.02 -11.96
C GLY A 450 -14.00 -1.13 -11.93
N MET A 451 -12.76 -0.88 -11.49
CA MET A 451 -11.72 -1.93 -11.46
C MET A 451 -11.94 -2.95 -10.36
N ASN A 452 -12.55 -2.57 -9.25
CA ASN A 452 -12.81 -3.53 -8.17
C ASN A 452 -13.73 -4.68 -8.62
N ALA A 453 -14.69 -4.40 -9.50
CA ALA A 453 -15.57 -5.44 -10.07
C ALA A 453 -14.83 -6.41 -11.01
N LYS A 454 -13.69 -5.98 -11.59
CA LYS A 454 -12.86 -6.78 -12.51
C LYS A 454 -11.75 -7.55 -11.82
N ARG A 455 -11.44 -7.26 -10.57
CA ARG A 455 -10.41 -7.98 -9.82
C ARG A 455 -10.89 -9.38 -9.48
N PRO A 456 -10.09 -10.43 -9.75
CA PRO A 456 -10.42 -11.76 -9.26
C PRO A 456 -10.29 -11.84 -7.74
N GLU A 457 -11.01 -12.76 -7.15
CA GLU A 457 -10.79 -13.19 -5.78
C GLU A 457 -9.58 -14.13 -5.69
N THR A 458 -9.22 -14.55 -4.47
CA THR A 458 -8.15 -15.54 -4.29
C THR A 458 -8.47 -16.87 -4.98
N ASP A 459 -9.73 -17.30 -4.98
CA ASP A 459 -10.19 -18.38 -5.85
C ASP A 459 -10.24 -17.90 -7.30
N SER A 460 -9.40 -18.50 -8.13
CA SER A 460 -9.31 -18.15 -9.55
C SER A 460 -10.46 -18.70 -10.41
N GLY A 461 -11.30 -19.56 -9.86
CA GLY A 461 -12.26 -20.39 -10.60
C GLY A 461 -11.62 -21.62 -11.27
N VAL A 462 -10.31 -21.84 -11.11
CA VAL A 462 -9.58 -23.03 -11.61
C VAL A 462 -9.13 -23.87 -10.41
N PRO A 463 -9.70 -25.06 -10.19
CA PRO A 463 -9.36 -25.88 -9.03
C PRO A 463 -7.86 -26.14 -8.88
N GLY A 464 -7.30 -25.77 -7.70
CA GLY A 464 -5.88 -25.89 -7.40
C GLY A 464 -5.00 -24.73 -7.86
N LEU A 465 -5.56 -23.69 -8.51
CA LEU A 465 -4.89 -22.44 -8.81
C LEU A 465 -5.51 -21.33 -7.95
N VAL A 466 -4.68 -20.67 -7.15
CA VAL A 466 -5.09 -19.56 -6.29
C VAL A 466 -4.32 -18.28 -6.65
N CYS A 467 -4.95 -17.13 -6.46
CA CYS A 467 -4.39 -15.81 -6.75
C CYS A 467 -3.94 -15.12 -5.47
N ALA A 468 -2.80 -14.43 -5.53
CA ALA A 468 -2.30 -13.55 -4.49
C ALA A 468 -1.67 -12.29 -5.09
N GLY A 469 -1.75 -11.18 -4.38
CA GLY A 469 -1.22 -9.88 -4.83
C GLY A 469 -2.12 -8.74 -4.39
N ASP A 470 -1.62 -7.52 -4.45
CA ASP A 470 -2.39 -6.31 -4.15
C ASP A 470 -3.53 -6.04 -5.16
N TRP A 471 -3.54 -6.76 -6.28
CA TRP A 471 -4.57 -6.74 -7.32
C TRP A 471 -5.72 -7.73 -7.09
N VAL A 472 -5.61 -8.63 -6.11
CA VAL A 472 -6.66 -9.57 -5.74
C VAL A 472 -7.72 -8.87 -4.89
N LYS A 473 -8.99 -9.16 -5.15
CA LYS A 473 -10.10 -8.66 -4.35
C LYS A 473 -10.21 -9.43 -3.05
N LEU A 474 -9.93 -8.76 -1.93
CA LEU A 474 -10.12 -9.30 -0.59
C LEU A 474 -11.50 -8.94 -0.04
N PRO A 475 -12.15 -9.80 0.75
CA PRO A 475 -13.47 -9.54 1.35
C PRO A 475 -13.40 -8.61 2.57
N PHE A 476 -12.25 -8.03 2.85
CA PHE A 476 -11.96 -7.13 3.96
C PHE A 476 -11.03 -6.00 3.52
N PRO A 477 -11.02 -4.86 4.22
CA PRO A 477 -10.15 -3.75 3.86
C PRO A 477 -8.68 -4.08 4.13
N ALA A 478 -7.88 -4.00 3.09
CA ALA A 478 -6.42 -4.07 3.12
C ALA A 478 -5.87 -3.21 1.98
N MET A 479 -4.66 -2.65 2.17
CA MET A 479 -4.05 -1.71 1.24
C MET A 479 -2.59 -2.06 0.98
N LEU A 480 -2.14 -1.88 -0.26
CA LEU A 480 -0.73 -1.91 -0.68
C LEU A 480 0.03 -3.16 -0.17
N LEU A 481 1.11 -2.99 0.59
CA LEU A 481 1.92 -4.10 1.14
C LEU A 481 1.11 -5.01 2.05
N GLU A 482 0.18 -4.47 2.83
CA GLU A 482 -0.71 -5.28 3.67
C GLU A 482 -1.64 -6.14 2.82
N ALA A 483 -2.22 -5.57 1.75
CA ALA A 483 -3.06 -6.35 0.83
C ALA A 483 -2.26 -7.47 0.15
N ALA A 484 -1.02 -7.19 -0.25
CA ALA A 484 -0.14 -8.21 -0.82
C ALA A 484 0.15 -9.34 0.19
N CYS A 485 0.55 -9.02 1.41
CA CYS A 485 0.83 -10.01 2.45
C CYS A 485 -0.42 -10.79 2.85
N ALA A 486 -1.53 -10.11 3.13
CA ALA A 486 -2.80 -10.73 3.50
C ALA A 486 -3.31 -11.68 2.41
N SER A 487 -3.25 -11.28 1.13
CA SER A 487 -3.63 -12.14 0.01
C SER A 487 -2.73 -13.38 -0.09
N GLY A 488 -1.44 -13.27 0.23
CA GLY A 488 -0.52 -14.39 0.31
C GLY A 488 -0.93 -15.41 1.39
N TYR A 489 -1.35 -14.93 2.57
CA TYR A 489 -1.91 -15.80 3.61
C TYR A 489 -3.24 -16.42 3.20
N VAL A 490 -4.15 -15.64 2.60
CA VAL A 490 -5.45 -16.17 2.13
C VAL A 490 -5.25 -17.25 1.06
N ALA A 491 -4.31 -17.05 0.12
CA ALA A 491 -3.98 -18.04 -0.89
C ALA A 491 -3.37 -19.31 -0.27
N ALA A 492 -2.43 -19.16 0.66
CA ALA A 492 -1.89 -20.30 1.40
C ALA A 492 -2.98 -21.03 2.18
N ASN A 493 -3.84 -20.32 2.90
CA ASN A 493 -4.94 -20.89 3.68
C ASN A 493 -5.94 -21.65 2.80
N THR A 494 -6.20 -21.21 1.59
CA THR A 494 -7.06 -21.95 0.65
C THR A 494 -6.45 -23.33 0.36
N LEU A 495 -5.14 -23.40 0.08
CA LEU A 495 -4.47 -24.67 -0.16
C LEU A 495 -4.32 -25.51 1.12
N LEU A 496 -4.12 -24.90 2.29
CA LEU A 496 -4.11 -25.59 3.58
C LEU A 496 -5.47 -26.23 3.88
N ARG A 497 -6.56 -25.53 3.62
CA ARG A 497 -7.94 -26.01 3.79
C ARG A 497 -8.25 -27.21 2.89
N ASP A 498 -7.79 -27.16 1.63
CA ASP A 498 -7.94 -28.29 0.69
C ASP A 498 -7.29 -29.58 1.22
N GLU A 499 -6.16 -29.46 1.92
CA GLU A 499 -5.42 -30.56 2.53
C GLU A 499 -5.82 -30.80 4.01
N ARG A 500 -6.88 -30.14 4.52
CA ARG A 500 -7.37 -30.21 5.90
C ARG A 500 -6.30 -29.90 6.95
N LEU A 501 -5.48 -28.91 6.68
CA LEU A 501 -4.47 -28.40 7.60
C LEU A 501 -4.96 -27.14 8.32
N GLN A 502 -4.37 -26.88 9.50
CA GLN A 502 -4.62 -25.66 10.26
C GLN A 502 -4.23 -24.44 9.43
N GLU A 503 -5.16 -23.50 9.26
CA GLU A 503 -4.91 -22.21 8.60
C GLU A 503 -4.05 -21.27 9.45
N GLU A 504 -3.41 -20.29 8.80
CA GLU A 504 -2.80 -19.14 9.49
C GLU A 504 -3.90 -18.10 9.77
N PRO A 505 -3.85 -17.40 10.92
CA PRO A 505 -4.78 -16.33 11.19
C PRO A 505 -4.58 -15.18 10.18
N VAL A 506 -5.68 -14.57 9.75
CA VAL A 506 -5.68 -13.38 8.90
C VAL A 506 -6.45 -12.29 9.62
N ASP A 507 -5.83 -11.13 9.77
CA ASP A 507 -6.40 -10.00 10.47
C ASP A 507 -6.69 -8.84 9.51
N SER A 508 -7.64 -8.01 9.90
CA SER A 508 -8.00 -6.77 9.21
C SER A 508 -8.35 -5.69 10.22
N VAL A 509 -8.45 -4.46 9.75
CA VAL A 509 -9.16 -3.40 10.44
C VAL A 509 -10.68 -3.68 10.39
N PRO A 510 -11.52 -3.03 11.22
CA PRO A 510 -12.97 -3.25 11.20
C PRO A 510 -13.57 -3.18 9.79
N LEU A 511 -14.48 -4.11 9.49
CA LEU A 511 -15.14 -4.21 8.18
C LEU A 511 -16.14 -3.07 7.91
N ARG A 512 -16.48 -2.29 8.94
CA ARG A 512 -17.47 -1.22 8.90
C ARG A 512 -16.96 0.04 9.58
N GLY A 513 -17.16 1.18 8.94
CA GLY A 513 -16.84 2.49 9.50
C GLY A 513 -17.83 2.93 10.59
N LEU A 514 -17.49 4.01 11.28
CA LEU A 514 -18.22 4.54 12.45
C LEU A 514 -19.70 4.84 12.18
N MET A 515 -20.03 5.25 10.95
CA MET A 515 -21.38 5.64 10.55
C MET A 515 -22.00 4.67 9.52
N ALA A 516 -21.41 3.50 9.33
CA ALA A 516 -21.96 2.50 8.41
C ALA A 516 -23.39 2.09 8.78
N GLY A 517 -24.28 2.08 7.79
CA GLY A 517 -25.70 1.75 7.97
C GLY A 517 -26.58 2.89 8.51
N MET A 518 -26.03 4.10 8.71
CA MET A 518 -26.86 5.27 9.04
C MET A 518 -27.63 5.79 7.81
N PRO A 519 -28.83 6.38 8.00
CA PRO A 519 -29.59 7.01 6.91
C PRO A 519 -28.77 8.09 6.23
N GLN A 520 -28.69 8.03 4.90
CA GLN A 520 -27.91 9.01 4.13
C GLN A 520 -28.66 10.31 3.91
N PRO A 521 -27.99 11.48 4.03
CA PRO A 521 -28.56 12.75 3.64
C PRO A 521 -28.97 12.77 2.17
N PRO A 522 -30.08 13.46 1.80
CA PRO A 522 -30.57 13.54 0.41
C PRO A 522 -29.52 14.05 -0.59
N ALA A 523 -28.60 14.94 -0.16
CA ALA A 523 -27.50 15.46 -0.98
C ALA A 523 -26.59 14.37 -1.55
N ARG A 524 -26.47 13.21 -0.90
CA ARG A 524 -25.64 12.08 -1.36
C ARG A 524 -26.22 11.29 -2.52
N LYS A 525 -27.51 11.45 -2.82
CA LYS A 525 -28.12 10.87 -4.02
C LYS A 525 -27.47 11.38 -5.32
N VAL A 526 -26.81 12.54 -5.26
CA VAL A 526 -26.08 13.13 -6.40
C VAL A 526 -24.80 12.35 -6.73
N LEU A 527 -24.26 11.58 -5.77
CA LEU A 527 -23.11 10.70 -5.97
C LEU A 527 -23.51 9.33 -6.54
N ALA A 528 -24.80 9.01 -6.62
CA ALA A 528 -25.25 7.77 -7.25
C ALA A 528 -24.89 7.76 -8.75
N PRO A 529 -24.40 6.63 -9.32
CA PRO A 529 -24.10 6.55 -10.73
C PRO A 529 -25.33 6.93 -11.56
N LYS A 530 -25.16 7.88 -12.49
CA LYS A 530 -26.18 8.21 -13.47
C LYS A 530 -26.34 7.01 -14.40
N GLY A 531 -27.37 6.20 -14.19
CA GLY A 531 -27.75 5.16 -15.13
C GLY A 531 -27.79 3.75 -14.58
N ARG A 532 -28.84 3.43 -13.89
CA ARG A 532 -29.66 2.22 -14.08
C ARG A 532 -31.10 2.69 -13.99
N ALA A 533 -31.64 3.16 -15.09
CA ALA A 533 -33.06 3.18 -15.34
C ALA A 533 -33.39 1.91 -16.14
#